data_c266cd1079a2ecf8397f20f4b737825b
#
_entry.id   c266cd1079a2ecf8397f20f4b737825b
#
_cell.length_a   1.000
_cell.length_b   1.000
_cell.length_c   1.000
_cell.angle_alpha   90.00
_cell.angle_beta   90.00
_cell.angle_gamma   90.00
#
_symmetry.space_group_name_H-M   'P 1'
#
loop_
_entity.id
_entity.type
_entity.pdbx_description
1 polymer ?
#
loop_
_entity_poly.entity_id
_entity_poly.type
_entity_poly.pdbx_seq_one_letter_code
_entity_poly.pdbx_strand_id
1 'polypeptide(L)'
;MTKVSFYNIVLVLCVTLVIYISLNVYFINYLQSTTPLDDGVISHNAKSGSNRVKPAKVVQTRGAPSNAHIVQSAIMRTAGLLRPAFRNRNPKYVPIKHELLACVEPKPYNISTVWKTANSWPKANEVVPANERMVGALINAIATEPILRVRSSQRGTQLKLVFEFAQSQLVLFKPQWYKREEVINGTVYSGKDRHNSEIVSFHLAMMLNLRSSPIVAGRRFSLREHLPHTDEGLRKTMPIINDRQCVYGVCYYCNRDEMVCEDPESGLLEGAVLFTIPGKINKLRSPWQRTYDSEILAPWEKNDNYCSVVRKKVSLETLLDLIDAALFDFLIQNGDRHHYETRDGRLLLLDNGKGFGNPHVDHMDILAPLYQCCVIRRATWDRLLLFSGGALTETLRAMNELDLLKPLLTKEHYDALERRLLYVYGTVELCKEKYGTKLFK
;
A
#
# COMPACT_ATOMS: atom_id res chain seq x y z
N MET A 1 -44.62 29.29 -41.16
CA MET A 1 -44.42 28.70 -39.80
C MET A 1 -45.45 27.61 -39.65
N THR A 2 -45.04 26.36 -39.82
CA THR A 2 -45.90 25.17 -39.73
C THR A 2 -46.23 24.88 -38.26
N LYS A 3 -47.52 24.87 -37.93
CA LYS A 3 -48.00 24.45 -36.60
C LYS A 3 -47.63 22.96 -36.38
N VAL A 4 -46.60 22.70 -35.62
CA VAL A 4 -46.31 21.35 -35.17
C VAL A 4 -47.48 20.95 -34.28
N SER A 5 -48.23 19.90 -34.68
CA SER A 5 -49.39 19.42 -33.90
C SER A 5 -48.92 18.93 -32.52
N PHE A 6 -49.61 19.30 -31.48
CA PHE A 6 -49.38 18.82 -30.11
C PHE A 6 -49.23 17.28 -30.03
N TYR A 7 -49.92 16.59 -30.94
CA TYR A 7 -49.86 15.15 -31.09
C TYR A 7 -48.46 14.63 -31.48
N ASN A 8 -47.79 15.37 -32.37
CA ASN A 8 -46.42 15.01 -32.80
C ASN A 8 -45.39 15.21 -31.68
N ILE A 9 -45.57 16.21 -30.83
CA ILE A 9 -44.70 16.44 -29.68
C ILE A 9 -44.88 15.33 -28.62
N VAL A 10 -46.11 14.97 -28.35
CA VAL A 10 -46.41 13.84 -27.38
C VAL A 10 -45.87 12.54 -27.96
N LEU A 11 -46.04 12.27 -29.24
CA LEU A 11 -45.50 11.05 -29.88
C LEU A 11 -43.97 10.96 -29.77
N VAL A 12 -43.27 12.05 -30.03
CA VAL A 12 -41.79 12.14 -29.93
C VAL A 12 -41.37 11.90 -28.49
N LEU A 13 -42.02 12.48 -27.49
CA LEU A 13 -41.73 12.29 -26.09
C LEU A 13 -41.99 10.82 -25.64
N CYS A 14 -43.07 10.19 -26.11
CA CYS A 14 -43.32 8.78 -25.81
C CYS A 14 -42.26 7.87 -26.44
N VAL A 15 -41.86 8.12 -27.68
CA VAL A 15 -40.82 7.33 -28.37
C VAL A 15 -39.46 7.49 -27.69
N THR A 16 -39.09 8.70 -27.29
CA THR A 16 -37.83 8.93 -26.55
C THR A 16 -37.83 8.27 -25.19
N LEU A 17 -38.97 8.26 -24.48
CA LEU A 17 -39.11 7.59 -23.19
C LEU A 17 -38.96 6.07 -23.34
N VAL A 18 -39.59 5.46 -24.36
CA VAL A 18 -39.48 4.03 -24.64
C VAL A 18 -38.05 3.66 -24.98
N ILE A 19 -37.36 4.43 -25.80
CA ILE A 19 -35.94 4.20 -26.14
C ILE A 19 -35.08 4.30 -24.86
N TYR A 20 -35.31 5.29 -24.02
CA TYR A 20 -34.58 5.45 -22.77
C TYR A 20 -34.78 4.27 -21.82
N ILE A 21 -35.99 3.81 -21.65
CA ILE A 21 -36.30 2.62 -20.81
C ILE A 21 -35.64 1.38 -21.40
N SER A 22 -35.73 1.17 -22.72
CA SER A 22 -35.13 0.00 -23.39
C SER A 22 -33.61 -0.01 -23.25
N LEU A 23 -32.93 1.14 -23.37
CA LEU A 23 -31.49 1.25 -23.15
C LEU A 23 -31.09 0.95 -21.71
N ASN A 24 -31.86 1.41 -20.74
CA ASN A 24 -31.58 1.11 -19.33
C ASN A 24 -31.77 -0.38 -19.01
N VAL A 25 -32.83 -1.02 -19.54
CA VAL A 25 -33.05 -2.47 -19.38
C VAL A 25 -31.94 -3.27 -20.05
N TYR A 26 -31.52 -2.88 -21.26
CA TYR A 26 -30.39 -3.50 -21.94
C TYR A 26 -29.09 -3.37 -21.13
N PHE A 27 -28.83 -2.20 -20.58
CA PHE A 27 -27.63 -1.94 -19.76
C PHE A 27 -27.62 -2.75 -18.46
N ILE A 28 -28.80 -2.90 -17.81
CA ILE A 28 -28.95 -3.72 -16.61
C ILE A 28 -28.73 -5.20 -16.95
N ASN A 29 -29.31 -5.70 -18.04
CA ASN A 29 -29.11 -7.07 -18.48
C ASN A 29 -27.66 -7.34 -18.92
N TYR A 30 -27.01 -6.38 -19.57
CA TYR A 30 -25.59 -6.46 -19.93
C TYR A 30 -24.71 -6.55 -18.69
N LEU A 31 -24.96 -5.74 -17.66
CA LEU A 31 -24.23 -5.80 -16.39
C LEU A 31 -24.48 -7.12 -15.62
N GLN A 32 -25.65 -7.73 -15.75
CA GLN A 32 -25.94 -9.03 -15.15
C GLN A 32 -25.33 -10.21 -15.93
N SER A 33 -25.15 -10.07 -17.24
CA SER A 33 -24.55 -11.13 -18.08
C SER A 33 -23.02 -11.16 -18.07
N THR A 34 -22.37 -10.15 -17.49
CA THR A 34 -20.91 -10.10 -17.34
C THR A 34 -20.38 -10.68 -16.02
N THR A 35 -21.26 -11.28 -15.20
CA THR A 35 -20.82 -12.11 -14.08
C THR A 35 -20.51 -13.51 -14.59
N PRO A 36 -19.28 -14.03 -14.45
CA PRO A 36 -18.97 -15.41 -14.85
C PRO A 36 -19.73 -16.39 -13.96
N LEU A 37 -20.53 -17.24 -14.58
CA LEU A 37 -21.02 -18.47 -13.99
C LEU A 37 -19.86 -19.44 -13.80
N ASP A 38 -19.73 -19.92 -12.59
CA ASP A 38 -18.83 -20.96 -12.15
C ASP A 38 -19.33 -22.30 -12.71
N ASP A 39 -18.54 -22.96 -13.56
CA ASP A 39 -18.75 -24.37 -13.91
C ASP A 39 -17.43 -25.08 -14.21
N GLY A 40 -17.21 -26.17 -13.52
CA GLY A 40 -16.33 -27.23 -14.05
C GLY A 40 -15.28 -27.78 -13.09
N VAL A 41 -15.74 -28.67 -12.23
CA VAL A 41 -14.94 -29.67 -11.50
C VAL A 41 -14.14 -30.54 -12.47
N ILE A 42 -12.81 -30.62 -12.30
CA ILE A 42 -12.02 -31.80 -12.66
C ILE A 42 -11.20 -32.23 -11.46
N SER A 43 -11.51 -33.43 -10.98
CA SER A 43 -10.81 -34.11 -9.91
C SER A 43 -9.50 -34.72 -10.40
N HIS A 44 -8.41 -34.51 -9.71
CA HIS A 44 -7.32 -35.49 -9.64
C HIS A 44 -6.92 -35.72 -8.17
N ASN A 45 -7.11 -36.94 -7.74
CA ASN A 45 -6.67 -37.46 -6.46
C ASN A 45 -5.13 -37.50 -6.36
N ALA A 46 -4.57 -36.90 -5.33
CA ALA A 46 -3.32 -37.32 -4.76
C ALA A 46 -3.40 -37.13 -3.23
N LYS A 47 -3.39 -38.23 -2.50
CA LYS A 47 -3.30 -38.30 -1.05
C LYS A 47 -1.89 -37.91 -0.61
N SER A 48 -1.76 -36.85 0.19
CA SER A 48 -0.63 -36.67 1.09
C SER A 48 -1.15 -35.84 2.27
N GLY A 49 -1.02 -36.39 3.48
CA GLY A 49 -1.48 -35.77 4.71
C GLY A 49 -0.56 -34.61 5.12
N SER A 50 -1.14 -33.44 5.21
CA SER A 50 -0.54 -32.29 5.87
C SER A 50 -1.69 -31.44 6.41
N ASN A 51 -1.60 -31.01 7.65
CA ASN A 51 -2.55 -30.12 8.31
C ASN A 51 -2.65 -28.79 7.54
N ARG A 52 -3.49 -28.77 6.51
CA ARG A 52 -3.84 -27.56 5.77
C ARG A 52 -4.85 -26.75 6.59
N VAL A 53 -4.46 -25.56 7.00
CA VAL A 53 -5.43 -24.49 7.27
C VAL A 53 -6.26 -24.33 6.00
N LYS A 54 -7.55 -24.65 6.07
CA LYS A 54 -8.47 -24.54 4.93
C LYS A 54 -8.50 -23.09 4.43
N PRO A 55 -8.41 -22.83 3.11
CA PRO A 55 -8.64 -21.48 2.59
C PRO A 55 -10.05 -21.05 2.99
N ALA A 56 -10.17 -19.86 3.57
CA ALA A 56 -11.45 -19.29 3.96
C ALA A 56 -12.35 -19.16 2.73
N LYS A 57 -13.53 -19.80 2.78
CA LYS A 57 -14.60 -19.55 1.80
C LYS A 57 -15.03 -18.09 1.96
N VAL A 58 -15.08 -17.35 0.87
CA VAL A 58 -15.73 -16.04 0.83
C VAL A 58 -17.23 -16.28 1.09
N VAL A 59 -17.65 -16.09 2.31
CA VAL A 59 -19.06 -16.12 2.69
C VAL A 59 -19.59 -14.72 2.48
N GLN A 60 -20.41 -14.52 1.45
CA GLN A 60 -21.30 -13.37 1.37
C GLN A 60 -22.19 -13.40 2.62
N THR A 61 -21.97 -12.47 3.54
CA THR A 61 -22.80 -12.32 4.72
C THR A 61 -24.23 -12.00 4.28
N ARG A 62 -25.15 -12.96 4.42
CA ARG A 62 -26.60 -12.76 4.36
C ARG A 62 -27.04 -12.10 5.67
N GLY A 63 -26.72 -10.84 5.84
CA GLY A 63 -27.21 -10.00 6.92
C GLY A 63 -27.59 -8.64 6.37
N ALA A 64 -28.47 -7.89 7.08
CA ALA A 64 -28.72 -6.50 6.75
C ALA A 64 -27.36 -5.78 6.60
N PRO A 65 -27.18 -4.93 5.56
CA PRO A 65 -25.92 -4.26 5.37
C PRO A 65 -25.54 -3.52 6.65
N SER A 66 -24.36 -3.81 7.19
CA SER A 66 -23.82 -3.06 8.32
C SER A 66 -23.78 -1.58 7.95
N ASN A 67 -23.92 -0.67 8.92
CA ASN A 67 -23.83 0.77 8.63
C ASN A 67 -22.52 1.12 7.93
N ALA A 68 -21.43 0.38 8.20
CA ALA A 68 -20.17 0.47 7.47
C ALA A 68 -20.34 0.25 5.95
N HIS A 69 -21.15 -0.72 5.54
CA HIS A 69 -21.42 -0.98 4.12
C HIS A 69 -22.24 0.17 3.49
N ILE A 70 -23.17 0.76 4.23
CA ILE A 70 -23.94 1.93 3.76
C ILE A 70 -23.02 3.13 3.58
N VAL A 71 -22.13 3.38 4.53
CA VAL A 71 -21.11 4.44 4.44
C VAL A 71 -20.18 4.20 3.25
N GLN A 72 -19.67 2.98 3.07
CA GLN A 72 -18.83 2.61 1.93
C GLN A 72 -19.54 2.85 0.60
N SER A 73 -20.80 2.43 0.48
CA SER A 73 -21.60 2.66 -0.73
C SER A 73 -21.83 4.14 -1.01
N ALA A 74 -22.05 4.95 0.05
CA ALA A 74 -22.19 6.39 -0.07
C ALA A 74 -20.88 7.05 -0.54
N ILE A 75 -19.73 6.66 0.03
CA ILE A 75 -18.40 7.13 -0.38
C ILE A 75 -18.13 6.83 -1.86
N MET A 76 -18.42 5.61 -2.30
CA MET A 76 -18.21 5.20 -3.69
C MET A 76 -19.09 6.01 -4.66
N ARG A 77 -20.37 6.24 -4.32
CA ARG A 77 -21.27 7.10 -5.11
C ARG A 77 -20.77 8.54 -5.14
N THR A 78 -20.38 9.08 -3.99
CA THR A 78 -19.86 10.45 -3.89
C THR A 78 -18.59 10.62 -4.71
N ALA A 79 -17.67 9.66 -4.69
CA ALA A 79 -16.48 9.68 -5.52
C ALA A 79 -16.81 9.77 -7.03
N GLY A 80 -17.87 9.11 -7.48
CA GLY A 80 -18.38 9.21 -8.85
C GLY A 80 -18.94 10.60 -9.21
N LEU A 81 -19.47 11.32 -8.23
CA LEU A 81 -20.11 12.63 -8.36
C LEU A 81 -19.17 13.82 -8.06
N LEU A 82 -17.91 13.55 -7.67
CA LEU A 82 -16.97 14.59 -7.29
C LEU A 82 -16.78 15.65 -8.37
N ARG A 83 -16.69 16.88 -7.89
CA ARG A 83 -16.56 18.09 -8.70
C ARG A 83 -15.36 18.02 -9.64
N PRO A 84 -15.38 18.71 -10.76
CA PRO A 84 -14.23 18.82 -11.67
C PRO A 84 -12.94 19.22 -10.95
N ALA A 85 -13.02 20.04 -9.88
CA ALA A 85 -11.85 20.47 -9.09
C ALA A 85 -11.00 19.31 -8.55
N PHE A 86 -11.60 18.15 -8.22
CA PHE A 86 -10.85 16.98 -7.77
C PHE A 86 -10.31 16.13 -8.90
N ARG A 87 -10.76 16.37 -10.13
CA ARG A 87 -10.31 15.69 -11.35
C ARG A 87 -9.36 16.54 -12.17
N ASN A 88 -9.31 17.84 -11.89
CA ASN A 88 -8.42 18.78 -12.58
C ASN A 88 -7.06 18.81 -11.87
N ARG A 89 -6.00 18.95 -12.66
CA ARG A 89 -4.65 19.15 -12.15
C ARG A 89 -4.50 20.49 -11.46
N ASN A 90 -3.88 20.47 -10.31
CA ASN A 90 -3.44 21.67 -9.63
C ASN A 90 -2.00 22.02 -10.08
N PRO A 91 -1.78 23.08 -10.87
CA PRO A 91 -0.45 23.36 -11.43
C PRO A 91 0.64 23.59 -10.37
N LYS A 92 0.25 23.89 -9.13
CA LYS A 92 1.18 24.05 -8.00
C LYS A 92 1.92 22.77 -7.62
N TYR A 93 1.52 21.59 -8.14
CA TYR A 93 2.26 20.35 -7.89
C TYR A 93 3.61 20.31 -8.63
N VAL A 94 3.76 21.04 -9.75
CA VAL A 94 4.95 20.96 -10.61
C VAL A 94 6.24 21.31 -9.89
N PRO A 95 6.39 22.45 -9.21
CA PRO A 95 7.62 22.73 -8.45
C PRO A 95 7.88 21.67 -7.37
N ILE A 96 6.84 21.20 -6.68
CA ILE A 96 6.98 20.15 -5.67
C ILE A 96 7.44 18.82 -6.27
N LYS A 97 6.95 18.45 -7.45
CA LYS A 97 7.44 17.29 -8.20
C LYS A 97 8.94 17.42 -8.48
N HIS A 98 9.39 18.58 -8.95
CA HIS A 98 10.82 18.81 -9.22
C HIS A 98 11.67 18.68 -7.95
N GLU A 99 11.22 19.25 -6.83
CA GLU A 99 11.89 19.13 -5.54
C GLU A 99 11.98 17.66 -5.08
N LEU A 100 10.89 16.90 -5.21
CA LEU A 100 10.84 15.48 -4.84
C LEU A 100 11.79 14.65 -5.70
N LEU A 101 11.79 14.86 -7.02
CA LEU A 101 12.71 14.17 -7.93
C LEU A 101 14.17 14.48 -7.58
N ALA A 102 14.50 15.76 -7.39
CA ALA A 102 15.85 16.18 -7.01
C ALA A 102 16.29 15.64 -5.63
N CYS A 103 15.32 15.37 -4.74
CA CYS A 103 15.56 14.78 -3.42
C CYS A 103 15.90 13.29 -3.50
N VAL A 104 15.10 12.51 -4.28
CA VAL A 104 15.25 11.04 -4.33
C VAL A 104 16.17 10.56 -5.45
N GLU A 105 16.59 11.42 -6.36
CA GLU A 105 17.57 11.07 -7.42
C GLU A 105 18.85 10.52 -6.78
N PRO A 106 19.30 9.31 -7.17
CA PRO A 106 20.54 8.72 -6.65
C PRO A 106 21.73 9.65 -6.89
N LYS A 107 22.50 9.95 -5.85
CA LYS A 107 23.65 10.84 -5.87
C LYS A 107 24.91 10.15 -5.37
N PRO A 108 26.09 10.60 -5.77
CA PRO A 108 27.34 10.15 -5.16
C PRO A 108 27.30 10.34 -3.64
N TYR A 109 27.89 9.39 -2.91
CA TYR A 109 27.95 9.42 -1.46
C TYR A 109 29.38 9.26 -0.94
N ASN A 110 29.60 9.76 0.26
CA ASN A 110 30.83 9.53 0.99
C ASN A 110 30.53 8.56 2.14
N ILE A 111 31.14 7.37 2.09
CA ILE A 111 30.89 6.30 3.05
C ILE A 111 31.21 6.72 4.50
N SER A 112 32.20 7.60 4.70
CA SER A 112 32.57 8.06 6.04
C SER A 112 31.52 8.93 6.73
N THR A 113 30.59 9.49 5.97
CA THR A 113 29.61 10.47 6.49
C THR A 113 28.14 10.06 6.27
N VAL A 114 27.84 9.30 5.21
CA VAL A 114 26.44 9.00 4.81
C VAL A 114 25.66 8.32 5.94
N TRP A 115 26.23 7.30 6.57
CA TRP A 115 25.55 6.57 7.66
C TRP A 115 25.39 7.42 8.91
N LYS A 116 26.43 8.18 9.29
CA LYS A 116 26.40 9.08 10.42
C LYS A 116 25.31 10.14 10.25
N THR A 117 25.22 10.75 9.08
CA THR A 117 24.21 11.74 8.74
C THR A 117 22.81 11.13 8.81
N ALA A 118 22.58 10.00 8.13
CA ALA A 118 21.28 9.33 8.09
C ALA A 118 20.82 8.88 9.49
N ASN A 119 21.70 8.33 10.29
CA ASN A 119 21.39 7.91 11.66
C ASN A 119 21.06 9.09 12.60
N SER A 120 21.45 10.33 12.26
CA SER A 120 21.14 11.52 13.03
C SER A 120 19.76 12.14 12.70
N TRP A 121 19.13 11.76 11.59
CA TRP A 121 17.86 12.35 11.13
C TRP A 121 16.64 12.02 11.99
N PRO A 122 16.46 10.77 12.46
CA PRO A 122 15.22 10.40 13.11
C PRO A 122 14.95 11.20 14.38
N LYS A 123 13.84 11.92 14.38
CA LYS A 123 13.26 12.66 15.51
C LYS A 123 11.91 12.07 15.86
N ALA A 124 11.25 12.57 16.90
CA ALA A 124 9.95 12.06 17.35
C ALA A 124 8.90 11.98 16.23
N ASN A 125 8.84 12.97 15.37
CA ASN A 125 7.77 13.14 14.36
C ASN A 125 8.26 13.01 12.90
N GLU A 126 9.52 12.73 12.69
CA GLU A 126 10.05 12.51 11.33
C GLU A 126 11.23 11.55 11.35
N VAL A 127 11.31 10.68 10.36
CA VAL A 127 12.44 9.76 10.11
C VAL A 127 13.36 10.35 9.05
N VAL A 128 12.77 11.03 8.08
CA VAL A 128 13.49 11.73 7.00
C VAL A 128 13.16 13.21 7.07
N PRO A 129 14.14 14.10 7.23
CA PRO A 129 13.90 15.53 7.27
C PRO A 129 13.34 16.08 5.95
N ALA A 130 12.61 17.19 6.03
CA ALA A 130 12.16 17.89 4.82
C ALA A 130 13.34 18.40 4.01
N ASN A 131 13.24 18.30 2.70
CA ASN A 131 14.18 18.87 1.74
C ASN A 131 15.65 18.49 2.01
N GLU A 132 15.88 17.31 2.61
CA GLU A 132 17.21 16.82 2.92
C GLU A 132 17.92 16.36 1.64
N ARG A 133 19.00 17.06 1.29
CA ARG A 133 19.76 16.81 0.05
C ARG A 133 20.48 15.47 0.03
N MET A 134 20.74 14.91 1.21
CA MET A 134 21.46 13.64 1.36
C MET A 134 20.57 12.40 1.16
N VAL A 135 19.25 12.56 0.97
CA VAL A 135 18.33 11.42 0.73
C VAL A 135 18.77 10.62 -0.49
N GLY A 136 19.04 11.28 -1.62
CA GLY A 136 19.51 10.62 -2.84
C GLY A 136 20.89 9.92 -2.67
N ALA A 137 21.77 10.50 -1.86
CA ALA A 137 23.07 9.86 -1.53
C ALA A 137 22.86 8.60 -0.67
N LEU A 138 21.91 8.63 0.29
CA LEU A 138 21.59 7.46 1.09
C LEU A 138 20.87 6.38 0.27
N ILE A 139 19.95 6.75 -0.62
CA ILE A 139 19.31 5.81 -1.57
C ILE A 139 20.38 5.08 -2.38
N ASN A 140 21.33 5.83 -2.95
CA ASN A 140 22.41 5.23 -3.71
C ASN A 140 23.31 4.33 -2.83
N ALA A 141 23.64 4.75 -1.62
CA ALA A 141 24.47 3.97 -0.71
C ALA A 141 23.83 2.64 -0.34
N ILE A 142 22.54 2.60 0.07
CA ILE A 142 21.88 1.33 0.41
C ILE A 142 21.66 0.43 -0.81
N ALA A 143 21.55 1.01 -2.01
CA ALA A 143 21.40 0.28 -3.25
C ALA A 143 22.69 -0.32 -3.78
N THR A 144 23.87 0.30 -3.53
CA THR A 144 25.11 -0.05 -4.24
C THR A 144 26.30 -0.38 -3.34
N GLU A 145 26.30 0.02 -2.04
CA GLU A 145 27.43 -0.26 -1.13
C GLU A 145 27.73 -1.75 -1.05
N PRO A 146 29.01 -2.19 -1.08
CA PRO A 146 29.39 -3.59 -0.94
C PRO A 146 28.83 -4.23 0.34
N ILE A 147 28.24 -5.42 0.19
CA ILE A 147 27.71 -6.22 1.29
C ILE A 147 28.86 -6.98 1.93
N LEU A 148 29.17 -6.69 3.20
CA LEU A 148 30.25 -7.34 3.94
C LEU A 148 29.78 -8.63 4.60
N ARG A 149 28.52 -8.68 5.05
CA ARG A 149 27.89 -9.85 5.66
C ARG A 149 26.42 -9.95 5.35
N VAL A 150 25.91 -11.18 5.26
CA VAL A 150 24.50 -11.51 5.13
C VAL A 150 24.08 -12.36 6.32
N ARG A 151 23.00 -11.95 7.00
CA ARG A 151 22.43 -12.66 8.15
C ARG A 151 20.93 -12.84 7.99
N SER A 152 20.35 -13.85 8.66
CA SER A 152 18.92 -13.96 8.80
C SER A 152 18.38 -12.91 9.76
N SER A 153 17.27 -12.26 9.42
CA SER A 153 16.52 -11.51 10.39
C SER A 153 15.71 -12.50 11.25
N GLN A 154 16.07 -12.63 12.53
CA GLN A 154 15.35 -13.49 13.47
C GLN A 154 14.00 -12.88 13.91
N ARG A 155 13.62 -11.71 13.34
CA ARG A 155 12.39 -10.99 13.69
C ARG A 155 11.40 -11.01 12.52
N GLY A 156 10.13 -11.21 12.87
CA GLY A 156 9.03 -11.17 11.90
C GLY A 156 8.58 -12.54 11.43
N THR A 157 7.56 -12.54 10.59
CA THR A 157 6.85 -13.74 10.14
C THR A 157 7.32 -14.25 8.79
N GLN A 158 7.94 -13.40 7.97
CA GLN A 158 8.37 -13.71 6.60
C GLN A 158 9.88 -13.52 6.43
N LEU A 159 10.43 -14.14 5.38
CA LEU A 159 11.86 -14.05 5.03
C LEU A 159 12.32 -12.60 4.90
N LYS A 160 13.32 -12.25 5.68
CA LYS A 160 14.07 -11.00 5.63
C LYS A 160 15.54 -11.32 5.87
N LEU A 161 16.42 -10.69 5.10
CA LEU A 161 17.86 -10.75 5.34
C LEU A 161 18.32 -9.44 5.98
N VAL A 162 19.43 -9.50 6.69
CA VAL A 162 20.12 -8.33 7.21
C VAL A 162 21.45 -8.23 6.51
N PHE A 163 21.68 -7.15 5.81
CA PHE A 163 22.99 -6.83 5.25
C PHE A 163 23.77 -5.95 6.22
N GLU A 164 25.04 -6.24 6.33
CA GLU A 164 26.01 -5.41 7.02
C GLU A 164 26.92 -4.75 5.98
N PHE A 165 26.94 -3.42 5.99
CA PHE A 165 27.81 -2.59 5.15
C PHE A 165 28.99 -2.07 5.97
N ALA A 166 29.88 -1.31 5.31
CA ALA A 166 30.98 -0.63 5.96
C ALA A 166 30.49 0.19 7.18
N GLN A 167 31.38 0.35 8.17
CA GLN A 167 31.07 1.01 9.46
C GLN A 167 29.95 0.32 10.26
N SER A 168 29.78 -1.00 10.06
CA SER A 168 28.76 -1.81 10.74
C SER A 168 27.33 -1.32 10.53
N GLN A 169 27.05 -0.60 9.42
CA GLN A 169 25.69 -0.21 9.09
C GLN A 169 24.86 -1.42 8.72
N LEU A 170 23.75 -1.59 9.40
CA LEU A 170 22.78 -2.65 9.14
C LEU A 170 21.60 -2.11 8.33
N VAL A 171 21.13 -2.91 7.38
CA VAL A 171 19.90 -2.66 6.63
C VAL A 171 19.11 -3.96 6.50
N LEU A 172 17.80 -3.85 6.30
CA LEU A 172 16.93 -4.99 6.02
C LEU A 172 16.79 -5.19 4.53
N PHE A 173 16.78 -6.43 4.08
CA PHE A 173 16.48 -6.80 2.71
C PHE A 173 15.23 -7.69 2.69
N LYS A 174 14.22 -7.27 1.92
CA LYS A 174 13.01 -8.05 1.63
C LYS A 174 13.06 -8.53 0.18
N PRO A 175 13.13 -9.84 -0.06
CA PRO A 175 13.29 -10.40 -1.39
C PRO A 175 12.02 -10.31 -2.23
N GLN A 176 12.18 -10.47 -3.53
CA GLN A 176 11.08 -10.61 -4.47
C GLN A 176 10.39 -11.96 -4.30
N TRP A 177 9.09 -11.95 -4.01
CA TRP A 177 8.22 -13.13 -4.02
C TRP A 177 7.38 -13.23 -5.30
N TYR A 178 6.99 -12.10 -5.87
CA TYR A 178 6.05 -12.00 -6.99
C TYR A 178 6.60 -11.13 -8.11
N LYS A 179 6.18 -11.44 -9.33
CA LYS A 179 6.36 -10.54 -10.46
C LYS A 179 5.47 -9.31 -10.30
N ARG A 180 5.76 -8.24 -11.06
CA ARG A 180 5.00 -6.97 -10.99
C ARG A 180 3.54 -7.12 -11.39
N GLU A 181 3.30 -8.00 -12.37
CA GLU A 181 2.00 -8.27 -13.00
C GLU A 181 1.15 -9.24 -12.19
N GLU A 182 1.73 -9.90 -11.22
CA GLU A 182 1.03 -10.93 -10.45
C GLU A 182 0.01 -10.33 -9.51
N VAL A 183 -1.26 -10.66 -9.74
CA VAL A 183 -2.40 -10.21 -8.94
C VAL A 183 -2.66 -11.20 -7.81
N ILE A 184 -2.67 -10.71 -6.58
CA ILE A 184 -2.96 -11.52 -5.41
C ILE A 184 -4.44 -11.45 -5.09
N ASN A 185 -5.12 -12.56 -5.28
CA ASN A 185 -6.51 -12.71 -4.92
C ASN A 185 -6.66 -13.17 -3.46
N GLY A 186 -7.83 -12.88 -2.89
CA GLY A 186 -8.17 -13.26 -1.51
C GLY A 186 -8.42 -12.05 -0.62
N THR A 187 -8.11 -12.18 0.67
CA THR A 187 -8.29 -11.11 1.64
C THR A 187 -7.23 -10.02 1.47
N VAL A 188 -7.48 -8.86 2.04
CA VAL A 188 -6.58 -7.69 1.99
C VAL A 188 -5.19 -7.92 2.59
N TYR A 189 -4.98 -9.00 3.33
CA TYR A 189 -3.70 -9.43 3.91
C TYR A 189 -3.14 -10.71 3.27
N SER A 190 -3.75 -11.18 2.16
CA SER A 190 -3.30 -12.40 1.46
C SER A 190 -1.92 -12.24 0.83
N GLY A 191 -1.25 -13.38 0.65
CA GLY A 191 0.04 -13.48 0.00
C GLY A 191 1.23 -13.09 0.88
N LYS A 192 2.42 -13.08 0.25
CA LYS A 192 3.69 -12.65 0.86
C LYS A 192 3.91 -11.15 0.64
N ASP A 193 4.88 -10.58 1.35
CA ASP A 193 5.29 -9.18 1.17
C ASP A 193 5.85 -8.96 -0.23
N ARG A 194 5.55 -7.80 -0.81
CA ARG A 194 6.11 -7.35 -2.09
C ARG A 194 7.20 -6.33 -1.85
N HIS A 195 8.39 -6.62 -2.32
CA HIS A 195 9.52 -5.71 -2.21
C HIS A 195 9.28 -4.38 -2.95
N ASN A 196 8.66 -4.41 -4.13
CA ASN A 196 8.31 -3.20 -4.87
C ASN A 196 7.30 -2.31 -4.12
N SER A 197 6.40 -2.91 -3.32
CA SER A 197 5.50 -2.16 -2.45
C SER A 197 6.24 -1.34 -1.39
N GLU A 198 7.31 -1.88 -0.81
CA GLU A 198 8.14 -1.13 0.15
C GLU A 198 8.79 0.11 -0.50
N ILE A 199 9.33 -0.02 -1.71
CA ILE A 199 9.98 1.07 -2.43
C ILE A 199 8.96 2.16 -2.81
N VAL A 200 7.85 1.75 -3.43
CA VAL A 200 6.81 2.69 -3.84
C VAL A 200 6.16 3.39 -2.65
N SER A 201 6.00 2.66 -1.54
CA SER A 201 5.48 3.21 -0.29
C SER A 201 6.37 4.32 0.27
N PHE A 202 7.68 4.17 0.23
CA PHE A 202 8.60 5.24 0.59
C PHE A 202 8.43 6.47 -0.32
N HIS A 203 8.38 6.30 -1.64
CA HIS A 203 8.16 7.41 -2.59
C HIS A 203 6.81 8.10 -2.33
N LEU A 204 5.73 7.33 -2.14
CA LEU A 204 4.41 7.88 -1.83
C LEU A 204 4.39 8.63 -0.49
N ALA A 205 5.06 8.11 0.54
CA ALA A 205 5.18 8.79 1.83
C ALA A 205 5.90 10.14 1.70
N MET A 206 6.99 10.21 0.91
CA MET A 206 7.67 11.47 0.59
C MET A 206 6.75 12.45 -0.13
N MET A 207 6.00 11.98 -1.14
CA MET A 207 5.03 12.81 -1.85
C MET A 207 3.97 13.39 -0.94
N LEU A 208 3.40 12.57 -0.05
CA LEU A 208 2.35 12.98 0.88
C LEU A 208 2.90 13.75 2.09
N ASN A 209 4.20 13.97 2.14
CA ASN A 209 4.91 14.61 3.27
C ASN A 209 4.72 13.85 4.60
N LEU A 210 4.50 12.55 4.53
CA LEU A 210 4.45 11.63 5.66
C LEU A 210 5.87 11.14 5.95
N ARG A 211 6.61 11.88 6.76
CA ARG A 211 8.04 11.66 7.00
C ARG A 211 8.36 10.55 7.98
N SER A 212 7.42 9.64 8.17
CA SER A 212 7.47 8.50 9.09
C SER A 212 7.83 7.17 8.43
N SER A 213 8.09 7.17 7.11
CA SER A 213 8.59 5.98 6.39
C SER A 213 10.11 5.95 6.36
N PRO A 214 10.75 4.79 6.55
CA PRO A 214 12.19 4.65 6.33
C PRO A 214 12.53 4.86 4.86
N ILE A 215 13.79 5.17 4.57
CA ILE A 215 14.29 5.17 3.20
C ILE A 215 14.39 3.74 2.71
N VAL A 216 13.90 3.53 1.48
CA VAL A 216 13.90 2.22 0.80
C VAL A 216 14.41 2.40 -0.61
N ALA A 217 15.23 1.48 -1.07
CA ALA A 217 15.72 1.41 -2.45
C ALA A 217 15.66 -0.02 -2.98
N GLY A 218 15.59 -0.16 -4.29
CA GLY A 218 15.73 -1.43 -4.97
C GLY A 218 17.17 -1.91 -5.04
N ARG A 219 17.39 -3.22 -4.93
CA ARG A 219 18.73 -3.83 -5.06
C ARG A 219 18.63 -5.22 -5.65
N ARG A 220 19.65 -5.58 -6.45
CA ARG A 220 19.95 -6.95 -6.84
C ARG A 220 21.31 -7.36 -6.28
N PHE A 221 21.43 -8.62 -5.84
CA PHE A 221 22.69 -9.18 -5.38
C PHE A 221 22.72 -10.70 -5.60
N SER A 222 23.92 -11.28 -5.69
CA SER A 222 24.09 -12.74 -5.81
C SER A 222 24.16 -13.39 -4.43
N LEU A 223 23.26 -14.34 -4.16
CA LEU A 223 23.32 -15.21 -2.99
C LEU A 223 24.56 -16.09 -3.02
N ARG A 224 24.92 -16.61 -4.21
CA ARG A 224 26.06 -17.50 -4.45
C ARG A 224 27.39 -16.82 -4.11
N GLU A 225 27.58 -15.59 -4.59
CA GLU A 225 28.81 -14.83 -4.30
C GLU A 225 28.93 -14.47 -2.81
N HIS A 226 27.83 -14.28 -2.11
CA HIS A 226 27.82 -13.91 -0.69
C HIS A 226 27.77 -15.10 0.28
N LEU A 227 27.74 -16.36 -0.21
CA LEU A 227 27.78 -17.56 0.64
C LEU A 227 28.96 -17.55 1.63
N PRO A 228 30.19 -17.17 1.25
CA PRO A 228 31.32 -17.13 2.21
C PRO A 228 31.11 -16.12 3.32
N HIS A 229 30.34 -15.06 3.08
CA HIS A 229 30.07 -13.97 4.01
C HIS A 229 28.70 -14.10 4.72
N THR A 230 28.06 -15.28 4.61
CA THR A 230 26.75 -15.58 5.19
C THR A 230 26.93 -16.32 6.53
N ASP A 231 26.14 -15.95 7.56
CA ASP A 231 26.15 -16.66 8.82
C ASP A 231 25.73 -18.13 8.65
N GLU A 232 26.21 -19.01 9.56
CA GLU A 232 25.99 -20.45 9.46
C GLU A 232 24.50 -20.83 9.50
N GLY A 233 23.71 -20.14 10.34
CA GLY A 233 22.27 -20.40 10.49
C GLY A 233 21.53 -20.14 9.18
N LEU A 234 21.82 -19.03 8.52
CA LEU A 234 21.23 -18.69 7.24
C LEU A 234 21.73 -19.62 6.13
N ARG A 235 23.02 -19.92 6.10
CA ARG A 235 23.65 -20.78 5.08
C ARG A 235 22.98 -22.16 5.01
N LYS A 236 22.59 -22.75 6.15
CA LYS A 236 21.85 -24.01 6.22
C LYS A 236 20.46 -23.95 5.55
N THR A 237 19.94 -22.75 5.29
CA THR A 237 18.65 -22.52 4.62
C THR A 237 18.80 -22.11 3.15
N MET A 238 19.98 -22.32 2.57
CA MET A 238 20.32 -21.88 1.23
C MET A 238 20.62 -23.06 0.29
N PRO A 239 19.59 -23.83 -0.15
CA PRO A 239 19.78 -24.94 -1.08
C PRO A 239 20.08 -24.43 -2.51
N ILE A 240 20.67 -25.32 -3.31
CA ILE A 240 20.77 -25.16 -4.77
C ILE A 240 19.64 -25.97 -5.38
N ILE A 241 18.81 -25.34 -6.19
CA ILE A 241 17.67 -25.94 -6.90
C ILE A 241 17.77 -25.59 -8.38
N ASN A 242 17.89 -26.61 -9.24
CA ASN A 242 18.04 -26.43 -10.70
C ASN A 242 19.17 -25.43 -11.04
N ASP A 243 20.33 -25.64 -10.45
CA ASP A 243 21.55 -24.80 -10.56
C ASP A 243 21.38 -23.33 -10.09
N ARG A 244 20.31 -23.01 -9.42
CA ARG A 244 20.04 -21.67 -8.85
C ARG A 244 20.28 -21.70 -7.36
N GLN A 245 20.97 -20.70 -6.83
CA GLN A 245 21.07 -20.51 -5.40
C GLN A 245 19.72 -19.97 -4.88
N CYS A 246 19.17 -20.64 -3.87
CA CYS A 246 17.90 -20.26 -3.25
C CYS A 246 18.09 -19.97 -1.77
N VAL A 247 17.07 -19.40 -1.13
CA VAL A 247 17.02 -19.18 0.32
C VAL A 247 15.59 -19.20 0.82
N TYR A 248 15.33 -19.91 1.93
CA TYR A 248 14.06 -19.84 2.67
C TYR A 248 14.20 -19.12 4.02
N GLY A 249 15.42 -19.01 4.57
CA GLY A 249 15.74 -18.25 5.76
C GLY A 249 15.25 -18.85 7.07
N VAL A 250 15.36 -18.05 8.16
CA VAL A 250 14.94 -18.43 9.51
C VAL A 250 13.90 -17.41 9.98
N CYS A 251 12.63 -17.77 9.98
CA CYS A 251 11.52 -16.93 10.46
C CYS A 251 10.33 -17.81 10.85
N TYR A 252 9.24 -17.21 11.38
CA TYR A 252 8.09 -17.96 11.87
C TYR A 252 7.42 -18.83 10.79
N TYR A 253 7.21 -18.28 9.58
CA TYR A 253 6.62 -19.00 8.44
C TYR A 253 7.64 -19.48 7.42
N CYS A 254 8.95 -19.33 7.69
CA CYS A 254 9.98 -19.81 6.79
C CYS A 254 10.00 -21.34 6.78
N ASN A 255 9.90 -21.91 5.61
CA ASN A 255 9.96 -23.36 5.43
C ASN A 255 10.62 -23.69 4.08
N ARG A 256 11.01 -24.95 3.90
CA ARG A 256 11.74 -25.42 2.72
C ARG A 256 10.89 -25.45 1.45
N ASP A 257 9.58 -25.47 1.57
CA ASP A 257 8.66 -25.55 0.43
C ASP A 257 8.40 -24.16 -0.18
N GLU A 258 8.73 -23.11 0.58
CA GLU A 258 8.54 -21.72 0.18
C GLU A 258 9.87 -20.97 0.23
N MET A 259 10.56 -20.89 -0.91
CA MET A 259 11.86 -20.23 -1.02
C MET A 259 11.89 -19.24 -2.19
N VAL A 260 12.81 -18.30 -2.13
CA VAL A 260 13.15 -17.42 -3.24
C VAL A 260 14.49 -17.86 -3.81
N CYS A 261 14.63 -17.79 -5.13
CA CYS A 261 15.85 -18.18 -5.84
C CYS A 261 16.35 -17.02 -6.69
N GLU A 262 17.66 -17.02 -6.94
CA GLU A 262 18.25 -16.14 -7.93
C GLU A 262 17.55 -16.29 -9.29
N ASP A 263 17.40 -15.19 -9.99
CA ASP A 263 16.87 -15.20 -11.36
C ASP A 263 17.78 -16.05 -12.27
N PRO A 264 17.23 -16.92 -13.12
CA PRO A 264 18.02 -17.87 -13.90
C PRO A 264 18.91 -17.22 -14.96
N GLU A 265 18.57 -16.03 -15.44
CA GLU A 265 19.33 -15.35 -16.49
C GLU A 265 20.44 -14.47 -15.90
N SER A 266 20.12 -13.71 -14.86
CA SER A 266 21.06 -12.77 -14.24
C SER A 266 21.90 -13.37 -13.12
N GLY A 267 21.49 -14.48 -12.51
CA GLY A 267 22.11 -15.04 -11.30
C GLY A 267 21.98 -14.14 -10.07
N LEU A 268 21.00 -13.24 -10.05
CA LEU A 268 20.79 -12.26 -8.97
C LEU A 268 19.43 -12.42 -8.31
N LEU A 269 19.39 -12.17 -7.02
CA LEU A 269 18.14 -12.03 -6.26
C LEU A 269 17.77 -10.55 -6.16
N GLU A 270 16.54 -10.24 -6.58
CA GLU A 270 15.98 -8.90 -6.49
C GLU A 270 15.24 -8.69 -5.17
N GLY A 271 15.28 -7.47 -4.64
CA GLY A 271 14.52 -7.10 -3.44
C GLY A 271 14.62 -5.63 -3.05
N ALA A 272 13.93 -5.27 -1.99
CA ALA A 272 13.99 -3.94 -1.39
C ALA A 272 14.97 -3.92 -0.22
N VAL A 273 15.83 -2.90 -0.17
CA VAL A 273 16.70 -2.60 0.96
C VAL A 273 16.11 -1.44 1.75
N LEU A 274 15.87 -1.68 3.04
CA LEU A 274 15.27 -0.71 3.95
C LEU A 274 16.34 -0.23 4.94
N PHE A 275 16.53 1.09 5.02
CA PHE A 275 17.40 1.68 6.03
C PHE A 275 16.80 1.47 7.42
N THR A 276 17.58 0.93 8.36
CA THR A 276 17.11 0.68 9.72
C THR A 276 17.08 1.96 10.53
N ILE A 277 15.91 2.26 11.10
CA ILE A 277 15.74 3.43 11.97
C ILE A 277 16.41 3.15 13.32
N PRO A 278 17.39 3.98 13.75
CA PRO A 278 18.04 3.78 15.03
C PRO A 278 17.12 4.12 16.21
N GLY A 279 17.38 3.51 17.34
CA GLY A 279 16.69 3.77 18.61
C GLY A 279 15.60 2.75 18.94
N LYS A 280 14.88 3.00 20.03
CA LYS A 280 13.84 2.10 20.53
C LYS A 280 12.54 2.29 19.74
N ILE A 281 12.03 1.20 19.21
CA ILE A 281 10.73 1.14 18.54
C ILE A 281 9.77 0.40 19.46
N ASN A 282 8.62 1.00 19.75
CA ASN A 282 7.54 0.41 20.53
C ASN A 282 6.41 -0.03 19.58
N LYS A 283 5.43 -0.79 20.11
CA LYS A 283 4.25 -1.23 19.35
C LYS A 283 2.99 -0.61 19.94
N LEU A 284 2.12 -0.13 19.05
CA LEU A 284 0.77 0.31 19.36
C LEU A 284 -0.21 -0.61 18.60
N ARG A 285 -1.05 -1.33 19.31
CA ARG A 285 -2.08 -2.15 18.69
C ARG A 285 -3.07 -1.26 17.95
N SER A 286 -3.40 -1.60 16.68
CA SER A 286 -4.36 -0.83 15.92
C SER A 286 -5.75 -0.88 16.56
N PRO A 287 -6.37 0.27 16.87
CA PRO A 287 -7.76 0.30 17.31
C PRO A 287 -8.72 -0.30 16.28
N TRP A 288 -8.40 -0.18 15.00
CA TRP A 288 -9.17 -0.73 13.87
C TRP A 288 -8.60 -2.05 13.35
N GLN A 289 -7.98 -2.83 14.22
CA GLN A 289 -7.51 -4.17 13.87
C GLN A 289 -8.68 -5.04 13.40
N ARG A 290 -8.51 -5.72 12.26
CA ARG A 290 -9.44 -6.75 11.77
C ARG A 290 -9.28 -8.04 12.56
N THR A 291 -10.33 -8.86 12.52
CA THR A 291 -10.20 -10.28 12.83
C THR A 291 -9.68 -11.01 11.59
N TYR A 292 -8.91 -12.08 11.79
CA TYR A 292 -8.50 -12.98 10.70
C TYR A 292 -9.54 -14.09 10.45
N ASP A 293 -10.59 -14.12 11.26
CA ASP A 293 -11.75 -14.97 11.10
C ASP A 293 -12.85 -14.16 10.40
N SER A 294 -13.24 -14.62 9.20
CA SER A 294 -14.24 -13.94 8.37
C SER A 294 -15.65 -13.98 8.97
N GLU A 295 -15.91 -14.87 9.94
CA GLU A 295 -17.21 -14.99 10.61
C GLU A 295 -17.31 -14.05 11.83
N ILE A 296 -16.18 -13.54 12.31
CA ILE A 296 -16.12 -12.69 13.52
C ILE A 296 -15.86 -11.24 13.13
N LEU A 297 -16.86 -10.38 13.26
CA LEU A 297 -16.69 -8.94 13.08
C LEU A 297 -15.90 -8.33 14.24
N ALA A 298 -14.97 -7.45 13.90
CA ALA A 298 -14.21 -6.67 14.88
C ALA A 298 -15.13 -5.65 15.62
N PRO A 299 -14.75 -5.18 16.81
CA PRO A 299 -15.57 -4.20 17.56
C PRO A 299 -15.89 -2.93 16.79
N TRP A 300 -14.98 -2.45 15.95
CA TRP A 300 -15.18 -1.25 15.13
C TRP A 300 -16.11 -1.49 13.93
N GLU A 301 -16.27 -2.73 13.47
CA GLU A 301 -17.21 -3.10 12.42
C GLU A 301 -18.66 -3.20 12.96
N LYS A 302 -18.79 -3.46 14.26
CA LYS A 302 -20.09 -3.55 14.96
C LYS A 302 -20.61 -2.21 15.47
N ASN A 303 -19.78 -1.16 15.51
CA ASN A 303 -20.09 0.11 16.17
C ASN A 303 -19.69 1.30 15.28
N ASP A 304 -20.67 1.94 14.67
CA ASP A 304 -20.44 3.12 13.82
C ASP A 304 -19.88 4.32 14.59
N ASN A 305 -20.13 4.41 15.89
CA ASN A 305 -19.57 5.42 16.77
C ASN A 305 -18.27 4.98 17.45
N TYR A 306 -17.54 4.03 16.84
CA TYR A 306 -16.33 3.47 17.44
C TYR A 306 -15.24 4.53 17.67
N CYS A 307 -15.23 5.59 16.91
CA CYS A 307 -14.32 6.71 17.13
C CYS A 307 -14.42 7.30 18.55
N SER A 308 -15.60 7.31 19.17
CA SER A 308 -15.79 7.76 20.54
C SER A 308 -15.02 6.90 21.55
N VAL A 309 -14.89 5.59 21.27
CA VAL A 309 -14.11 4.65 22.08
C VAL A 309 -12.60 4.90 21.91
N VAL A 310 -12.16 5.14 20.67
CA VAL A 310 -10.76 5.41 20.37
C VAL A 310 -10.30 6.72 21.00
N ARG A 311 -11.08 7.79 20.89
CA ARG A 311 -10.80 9.13 21.47
C ARG A 311 -10.61 9.12 22.99
N LYS A 312 -11.14 8.11 23.69
CA LYS A 312 -10.91 7.93 25.13
C LYS A 312 -9.56 7.27 25.44
N LYS A 313 -8.92 6.63 24.46
CA LYS A 313 -7.71 5.82 24.65
C LYS A 313 -6.44 6.45 24.09
N VAL A 314 -6.57 7.33 23.10
CA VAL A 314 -5.43 7.95 22.43
C VAL A 314 -5.57 9.47 22.38
N SER A 315 -4.46 10.19 22.32
CA SER A 315 -4.45 11.63 22.13
C SER A 315 -4.99 12.02 20.75
N LEU A 316 -5.40 13.27 20.57
CA LEU A 316 -5.80 13.77 19.26
C LEU A 316 -4.65 13.63 18.25
N GLU A 317 -3.43 13.85 18.65
CA GLU A 317 -2.25 13.75 17.77
C GLU A 317 -2.04 12.30 17.29
N THR A 318 -2.10 11.33 18.21
CA THR A 318 -2.05 9.90 17.85
C THR A 318 -3.23 9.51 16.94
N LEU A 319 -4.43 10.03 17.19
CA LEU A 319 -5.59 9.78 16.32
C LEU A 319 -5.36 10.31 14.91
N LEU A 320 -4.78 11.50 14.78
CA LEU A 320 -4.45 12.08 13.47
C LEU A 320 -3.36 11.28 12.75
N ASP A 321 -2.35 10.76 13.48
CA ASP A 321 -1.36 9.85 12.91
C ASP A 321 -2.00 8.56 12.41
N LEU A 322 -2.94 7.98 13.16
CA LEU A 322 -3.70 6.79 12.75
C LEU A 322 -4.52 7.02 11.49
N ILE A 323 -5.09 8.22 11.33
CA ILE A 323 -5.87 8.59 10.15
C ILE A 323 -4.95 8.83 8.94
N ASP A 324 -3.82 9.51 9.11
CA ASP A 324 -2.82 9.67 8.05
C ASP A 324 -2.30 8.31 7.58
N ALA A 325 -2.02 7.38 8.52
CA ALA A 325 -1.63 6.01 8.20
C ALA A 325 -2.74 5.24 7.47
N ALA A 326 -4.01 5.39 7.86
CA ALA A 326 -5.14 4.75 7.19
C ALA A 326 -5.35 5.28 5.76
N LEU A 327 -5.17 6.58 5.54
CA LEU A 327 -5.17 7.19 4.20
C LEU A 327 -4.07 6.61 3.33
N PHE A 328 -2.87 6.53 3.88
CA PHE A 328 -1.71 5.95 3.21
C PHE A 328 -1.93 4.46 2.89
N ASP A 329 -2.34 3.67 3.87
CA ASP A 329 -2.62 2.24 3.72
C ASP A 329 -3.75 1.98 2.72
N PHE A 330 -4.76 2.85 2.67
CA PHE A 330 -5.82 2.74 1.67
C PHE A 330 -5.32 2.99 0.25
N LEU A 331 -4.47 3.96 0.04
CA LEU A 331 -3.90 4.23 -1.29
C LEU A 331 -3.10 3.04 -1.80
N ILE A 332 -2.27 2.42 -0.94
CA ILE A 332 -1.48 1.24 -1.30
C ILE A 332 -2.22 -0.09 -1.12
N GLN A 333 -3.40 -0.10 -0.48
CA GLN A 333 -4.18 -1.29 -0.10
C GLN A 333 -3.42 -2.23 0.85
N ASN A 334 -2.77 -1.68 1.86
CA ASN A 334 -2.18 -2.44 2.94
C ASN A 334 -3.20 -2.67 4.08
N GLY A 335 -3.85 -3.82 4.08
CA GLY A 335 -4.82 -4.18 5.13
C GLY A 335 -4.27 -5.02 6.28
N ASP A 336 -2.97 -5.30 6.29
CA ASP A 336 -2.34 -6.14 7.33
C ASP A 336 -1.74 -5.35 8.51
N ARG A 337 -2.01 -4.04 8.59
CA ARG A 337 -1.51 -3.21 9.68
C ARG A 337 -2.32 -3.40 10.98
N HIS A 338 -2.13 -4.55 11.62
CA HIS A 338 -2.79 -4.91 12.89
C HIS A 338 -2.14 -4.25 14.11
N HIS A 339 -0.91 -3.77 13.99
CA HIS A 339 -0.23 -2.90 14.94
C HIS A 339 0.63 -1.88 14.17
N TYR A 340 0.92 -0.80 14.84
CA TYR A 340 1.84 0.23 14.37
C TYR A 340 3.13 0.16 15.18
N GLU A 341 4.25 0.37 14.54
CA GLU A 341 5.48 0.72 15.21
C GLU A 341 5.43 2.20 15.56
N THR A 342 5.95 2.53 16.73
CA THR A 342 6.01 3.92 17.21
C THR A 342 7.40 4.26 17.72
N ARG A 343 7.79 5.50 17.51
CA ARG A 343 8.97 6.09 18.10
C ARG A 343 8.59 7.40 18.79
N ASP A 344 8.97 7.54 20.06
CA ASP A 344 8.65 8.73 20.86
C ASP A 344 7.15 9.13 20.81
N GLY A 345 6.27 8.13 20.75
CA GLY A 345 4.81 8.30 20.70
C GLY A 345 4.23 8.61 19.31
N ARG A 346 5.05 8.75 18.25
CA ARG A 346 4.62 9.00 16.87
C ARG A 346 4.67 7.71 16.03
N LEU A 347 3.72 7.57 15.12
CA LEU A 347 3.61 6.38 14.26
C LEU A 347 4.68 6.37 13.18
N LEU A 348 5.17 5.16 12.89
CA LEU A 348 6.06 4.87 11.77
C LEU A 348 5.30 4.06 10.70
N LEU A 349 5.58 4.33 9.44
CA LEU A 349 5.04 3.58 8.29
C LEU A 349 6.03 2.47 7.90
N LEU A 350 6.13 1.46 8.76
CA LEU A 350 6.93 0.26 8.52
C LEU A 350 6.06 -0.88 7.98
N ASP A 351 6.71 -1.88 7.36
CA ASP A 351 6.09 -3.11 6.88
C ASP A 351 4.94 -2.87 5.88
N ASN A 352 5.30 -2.24 4.75
CA ASN A 352 4.39 -1.86 3.68
C ASN A 352 4.28 -2.92 2.58
N GLY A 353 4.89 -4.07 2.75
CA GLY A 353 5.00 -5.14 1.74
C GLY A 353 3.67 -5.75 1.31
N LYS A 354 2.61 -5.65 2.11
CA LYS A 354 1.27 -6.13 1.75
C LYS A 354 0.54 -5.22 0.74
N GLY A 355 1.03 -4.01 0.52
CA GLY A 355 0.47 -3.09 -0.45
C GLY A 355 0.57 -3.57 -1.90
N PHE A 356 -0.19 -2.94 -2.79
CA PHE A 356 -0.18 -3.17 -4.25
C PHE A 356 -0.40 -4.63 -4.67
N GLY A 357 -1.20 -5.40 -3.91
CA GLY A 357 -1.47 -6.80 -4.18
C GLY A 357 -2.46 -7.02 -5.32
N ASN A 358 -3.52 -6.23 -5.34
CA ASN A 358 -4.58 -6.33 -6.33
C ASN A 358 -5.03 -4.92 -6.75
N PRO A 359 -4.77 -4.50 -7.99
CA PRO A 359 -5.19 -3.19 -8.47
C PRO A 359 -6.69 -3.11 -8.80
N HIS A 360 -7.39 -4.25 -8.86
CA HIS A 360 -8.79 -4.33 -9.27
C HIS A 360 -9.77 -4.27 -8.10
N VAL A 361 -9.28 -4.42 -6.86
CA VAL A 361 -10.10 -4.45 -5.64
C VAL A 361 -9.71 -3.29 -4.72
N ASP A 362 -10.71 -2.63 -4.13
CA ASP A 362 -10.53 -1.56 -3.17
C ASP A 362 -11.23 -1.90 -1.85
N HIS A 363 -10.44 -2.15 -0.82
CA HIS A 363 -10.90 -2.46 0.52
C HIS A 363 -11.20 -1.16 1.28
N MET A 364 -12.44 -0.67 1.14
CA MET A 364 -12.88 0.62 1.69
C MET A 364 -12.83 0.69 3.22
N ASP A 365 -12.90 -0.44 3.88
CA ASP A 365 -12.80 -0.59 5.33
C ASP A 365 -11.42 -0.17 5.90
N ILE A 366 -10.37 -0.10 5.08
CA ILE A 366 -9.08 0.51 5.48
C ILE A 366 -9.27 1.99 5.84
N LEU A 367 -10.22 2.70 5.23
CA LEU A 367 -10.57 4.09 5.56
C LEU A 367 -11.44 4.25 6.81
N ALA A 368 -11.76 3.19 7.54
CA ALA A 368 -12.61 3.27 8.73
C ALA A 368 -12.17 4.34 9.75
N PRO A 369 -10.88 4.52 10.05
CA PRO A 369 -10.44 5.61 10.92
C PRO A 369 -10.92 6.98 10.47
N LEU A 370 -10.87 7.26 9.17
CA LEU A 370 -11.29 8.54 8.61
C LEU A 370 -12.83 8.70 8.64
N TYR A 371 -13.61 7.76 8.08
CA TYR A 371 -15.04 7.94 7.97
C TYR A 371 -15.80 7.80 9.31
N GLN A 372 -15.25 7.06 10.29
CA GLN A 372 -15.83 6.99 11.62
C GLN A 372 -15.50 8.21 12.48
N CYS A 373 -14.26 8.74 12.37
CA CYS A 373 -13.81 9.88 13.18
C CYS A 373 -14.10 11.23 12.56
N CYS A 374 -14.14 11.31 11.24
CA CYS A 374 -14.31 12.54 10.48
C CYS A 374 -13.39 13.68 10.97
N VAL A 375 -12.11 13.38 11.12
CA VAL A 375 -11.05 14.36 11.36
C VAL A 375 -9.87 14.08 10.44
N ILE A 376 -9.18 15.11 10.01
CA ILE A 376 -8.00 15.03 9.15
C ILE A 376 -7.09 16.21 9.39
N ARG A 377 -5.77 16.03 9.30
CA ARG A 377 -4.84 17.17 9.31
C ARG A 377 -5.06 18.06 8.09
N ARG A 378 -5.11 19.36 8.33
CA ARG A 378 -5.21 20.35 7.24
C ARG A 378 -4.04 20.17 6.26
N ALA A 379 -2.83 20.00 6.76
CA ALA A 379 -1.64 19.80 5.94
C ALA A 379 -1.73 18.55 5.04
N THR A 380 -2.24 17.43 5.58
CA THR A 380 -2.46 16.20 4.80
C THR A 380 -3.51 16.41 3.71
N TRP A 381 -4.63 17.08 4.04
CA TRP A 381 -5.66 17.40 3.07
C TRP A 381 -5.16 18.30 1.94
N ASP A 382 -4.47 19.40 2.28
CA ASP A 382 -3.92 20.32 1.31
C ASP A 382 -2.89 19.64 0.40
N ARG A 383 -2.11 18.70 0.95
CA ARG A 383 -1.16 17.90 0.19
C ARG A 383 -1.84 16.93 -0.78
N LEU A 384 -2.92 16.27 -0.36
CA LEU A 384 -3.73 15.41 -1.24
C LEU A 384 -4.35 16.22 -2.38
N LEU A 385 -4.92 17.40 -2.10
CA LEU A 385 -5.47 18.29 -3.13
C LEU A 385 -4.43 18.79 -4.13
N LEU A 386 -3.19 18.96 -3.69
CA LEU A 386 -2.09 19.35 -4.57
C LEU A 386 -1.86 18.32 -5.68
N PHE A 387 -2.02 17.03 -5.36
CA PHE A 387 -1.79 15.92 -6.27
C PHE A 387 -3.06 15.40 -6.97
N SER A 388 -4.12 16.21 -7.08
CA SER A 388 -5.34 15.84 -7.80
C SER A 388 -5.14 15.74 -9.33
N GLY A 389 -6.10 15.10 -10.00
CA GLY A 389 -6.23 15.10 -11.46
C GLY A 389 -5.06 14.43 -12.20
N GLY A 390 -4.58 13.30 -11.70
CA GLY A 390 -3.49 12.55 -12.31
C GLY A 390 -2.09 13.01 -11.89
N ALA A 391 -1.98 14.08 -11.10
CA ALA A 391 -0.68 14.58 -10.62
C ALA A 391 -0.02 13.61 -9.64
N LEU A 392 -0.81 12.83 -8.85
CA LEU A 392 -0.31 11.81 -7.93
C LEU A 392 0.49 10.75 -8.70
N THR A 393 -0.14 10.12 -9.65
CA THR A 393 0.47 9.00 -10.40
C THR A 393 1.55 9.46 -11.36
N GLU A 394 1.43 10.65 -11.94
CA GLU A 394 2.50 11.24 -12.75
C GLU A 394 3.77 11.45 -11.95
N THR A 395 3.66 12.03 -10.75
CA THR A 395 4.81 12.29 -9.88
C THR A 395 5.41 11.00 -9.36
N LEU A 396 4.56 10.09 -8.86
CA LEU A 396 5.00 8.80 -8.34
C LEU A 396 5.70 7.95 -9.40
N ARG A 397 5.18 7.93 -10.64
CA ARG A 397 5.82 7.26 -11.77
C ARG A 397 7.21 7.84 -12.03
N ALA A 398 7.32 9.16 -12.06
CA ALA A 398 8.61 9.81 -12.29
C ALA A 398 9.64 9.50 -11.18
N MET A 399 9.21 9.41 -9.91
CA MET A 399 10.07 8.98 -8.81
C MET A 399 10.46 7.50 -8.95
N ASN A 400 9.52 6.64 -9.29
CA ASN A 400 9.76 5.20 -9.48
C ASN A 400 10.73 4.89 -10.62
N GLU A 401 10.78 5.73 -11.66
CA GLU A 401 11.74 5.59 -12.77
C GLU A 401 13.20 5.86 -12.37
N LEU A 402 13.44 6.46 -11.20
CA LEU A 402 14.78 6.68 -10.65
C LEU A 402 15.32 5.47 -9.89
N ASP A 403 14.49 4.49 -9.55
CA ASP A 403 14.91 3.28 -8.84
C ASP A 403 15.59 2.28 -9.79
N LEU A 404 16.55 1.51 -9.27
CA LEU A 404 17.29 0.49 -10.03
C LEU A 404 16.41 -0.68 -10.49
N LEU A 405 15.28 -0.92 -9.83
CA LEU A 405 14.37 -2.03 -10.11
C LEU A 405 13.16 -1.65 -10.98
N LYS A 406 13.20 -0.50 -11.63
CA LYS A 406 12.13 -0.07 -12.54
C LYS A 406 11.84 -1.08 -13.64
N PRO A 407 10.56 -1.24 -14.07
CA PRO A 407 9.36 -0.61 -13.53
C PRO A 407 8.91 -1.24 -12.21
N LEU A 408 8.47 -0.41 -11.24
CA LEU A 408 8.03 -0.89 -9.93
C LEU A 408 6.55 -1.28 -9.87
N LEU A 409 5.70 -0.64 -10.67
CA LEU A 409 4.25 -0.85 -10.74
C LEU A 409 3.78 -0.97 -12.19
N THR A 410 2.68 -1.70 -12.40
CA THR A 410 1.99 -1.75 -13.68
C THR A 410 1.05 -0.55 -13.86
N LYS A 411 0.52 -0.36 -15.08
CA LYS A 411 -0.45 0.70 -15.38
C LYS A 411 -1.69 0.62 -14.48
N GLU A 412 -2.18 -0.60 -14.25
CA GLU A 412 -3.38 -0.89 -13.46
C GLU A 412 -3.21 -0.41 -12.01
N HIS A 413 -2.02 -0.54 -11.44
CA HIS A 413 -1.72 -0.03 -10.09
C HIS A 413 -1.78 1.51 -10.03
N TYR A 414 -1.29 2.20 -11.05
CA TYR A 414 -1.40 3.67 -11.11
C TYR A 414 -2.86 4.11 -11.30
N ASP A 415 -3.63 3.42 -12.15
CA ASP A 415 -5.05 3.70 -12.35
C ASP A 415 -5.84 3.47 -11.03
N ALA A 416 -5.48 2.44 -10.28
CA ALA A 416 -6.06 2.17 -8.96
C ALA A 416 -5.75 3.26 -7.92
N LEU A 417 -4.54 3.81 -7.92
CA LEU A 417 -4.17 4.92 -7.04
C LEU A 417 -5.03 6.16 -7.28
N GLU A 418 -5.26 6.55 -8.53
CA GLU A 418 -6.12 7.69 -8.86
C GLU A 418 -7.58 7.44 -8.44
N ARG A 419 -8.09 6.24 -8.67
CA ARG A 419 -9.43 5.84 -8.24
C ARG A 419 -9.56 5.91 -6.71
N ARG A 420 -8.58 5.40 -5.97
CA ARG A 420 -8.55 5.42 -4.50
C ARG A 420 -8.44 6.83 -3.95
N LEU A 421 -7.69 7.69 -4.62
CA LEU A 421 -7.62 9.11 -4.24
C LEU A 421 -8.98 9.79 -4.33
N LEU A 422 -9.79 9.49 -5.35
CA LEU A 422 -11.16 9.98 -5.45
C LEU A 422 -12.05 9.47 -4.30
N TYR A 423 -11.85 8.23 -3.84
CA TYR A 423 -12.58 7.72 -2.68
C TYR A 423 -12.19 8.43 -1.39
N VAL A 424 -10.92 8.78 -1.23
CA VAL A 424 -10.48 9.62 -0.11
C VAL A 424 -11.18 10.99 -0.15
N TYR A 425 -11.23 11.64 -1.30
CA TYR A 425 -11.96 12.91 -1.46
C TYR A 425 -13.44 12.76 -1.13
N GLY A 426 -14.09 11.71 -1.65
CA GLY A 426 -15.48 11.40 -1.34
C GLY A 426 -15.73 11.22 0.16
N THR A 427 -14.84 10.54 0.84
CA THR A 427 -14.89 10.35 2.30
C THR A 427 -14.81 11.68 3.05
N VAL A 428 -13.88 12.55 2.66
CA VAL A 428 -13.72 13.88 3.27
C VAL A 428 -14.93 14.77 3.01
N GLU A 429 -15.51 14.76 1.80
CA GLU A 429 -16.72 15.53 1.49
C GLU A 429 -17.92 15.04 2.31
N LEU A 430 -18.13 13.73 2.49
CA LEU A 430 -19.16 13.19 3.39
C LEU A 430 -18.95 13.65 4.84
N CYS A 431 -17.71 13.63 5.32
CA CYS A 431 -17.38 14.14 6.65
C CYS A 431 -17.65 15.65 6.77
N LYS A 432 -17.39 16.40 5.71
CA LYS A 432 -17.60 17.85 5.64
C LYS A 432 -19.09 18.23 5.62
N GLU A 433 -19.94 17.45 4.96
CA GLU A 433 -21.41 17.60 5.05
C GLU A 433 -21.89 17.47 6.49
N LYS A 434 -21.33 16.54 7.27
CA LYS A 434 -21.74 16.27 8.65
C LYS A 434 -21.14 17.26 9.67
N TYR A 435 -19.90 17.69 9.50
CA TYR A 435 -19.13 18.44 10.52
C TYR A 435 -18.63 19.81 10.04
N GLY A 436 -18.90 20.21 8.80
CA GLY A 436 -18.38 21.44 8.20
C GLY A 436 -16.85 21.45 8.20
N THR A 437 -16.26 22.63 8.44
CA THR A 437 -14.79 22.80 8.49
C THR A 437 -14.13 22.30 9.78
N LYS A 438 -14.92 21.90 10.79
CA LYS A 438 -14.42 21.39 12.08
C LYS A 438 -13.65 20.06 11.95
N LEU A 439 -13.81 19.36 10.82
CA LEU A 439 -13.05 18.13 10.55
C LEU A 439 -11.53 18.40 10.39
N PHE A 440 -11.14 19.58 9.93
CA PHE A 440 -9.74 19.92 9.73
C PHE A 440 -9.05 20.32 11.05
N LYS A 441 -7.92 19.71 11.34
CA LYS A 441 -7.10 19.96 12.54
C LYS A 441 -5.69 20.42 12.15
#